data_cc6ea37fc9560c7c2b0390b0747230ba
#
_entry.id   cc6ea37fc9560c7c2b0390b0747230ba
#
_cell.length_a   1.000
_cell.length_b   1.000
_cell.length_c   1.000
_cell.angle_alpha   90.00
_cell.angle_beta   90.00
_cell.angle_gamma   90.00
#
_symmetry.space_group_name_H-M   'P 1'
#
loop_
_entity.id
_entity.type
_entity.pdbx_description
1 polymer ?
#
loop_
_entity_poly.entity_id
_entity_poly.type
_entity_poly.pdbx_seq_one_letter_code
_entity_poly.pdbx_strand_id
1 'polypeptide(L)'
;MSATTLERALPQRTVPSTLVTSGVLELAAGALSGWIYAAVRYDDGGAAKLGIKSAARIRQWHLDLIALGTGTVAVGLAVPDAPTAVQRALGAGAWTNAMMFLPLAYRPGLLQNPLYRAMGLASFVATSVGFTGVAVSAVGRRRAARR
;
A
#
# COMPACT_ATOMS: atom_id res chain seq x y z
N MET A 1 1.36 41.59 -22.79
CA MET A 1 1.57 40.58 -21.72
C MET A 1 2.94 39.99 -21.94
N SER A 2 3.83 40.12 -20.96
CA SER A 2 5.21 39.64 -21.06
C SER A 2 5.24 38.12 -20.93
N ALA A 3 6.18 37.43 -21.65
CA ALA A 3 6.36 35.99 -21.61
C ALA A 3 6.53 35.48 -20.17
N THR A 4 7.13 36.28 -19.29
CA THR A 4 7.33 36.03 -17.85
C THR A 4 6.02 35.87 -17.05
N THR A 5 4.93 36.50 -17.52
CA THR A 5 3.60 36.43 -16.85
C THR A 5 2.85 35.15 -17.20
N LEU A 6 3.07 34.61 -18.41
CA LEU A 6 2.50 33.36 -18.89
C LEU A 6 3.19 32.14 -18.24
N GLU A 7 4.50 32.21 -18.01
CA GLU A 7 5.27 31.13 -17.39
C GLU A 7 4.91 30.91 -15.92
N ARG A 8 4.45 31.97 -15.22
CA ARG A 8 3.90 31.88 -13.85
C ARG A 8 2.50 31.27 -13.75
N ALA A 9 1.76 31.23 -14.86
CA ALA A 9 0.40 30.70 -14.90
C ALA A 9 0.31 29.20 -15.21
N LEU A 10 1.42 28.56 -15.59
CA LEU A 10 1.45 27.11 -15.79
C LEU A 10 1.44 26.42 -14.42
N PRO A 11 0.53 25.45 -14.20
CA PRO A 11 0.55 24.69 -12.96
C PRO A 11 1.92 24.02 -12.78
N GLN A 12 2.61 24.38 -11.72
CA GLN A 12 3.88 23.73 -11.37
C GLN A 12 3.61 22.24 -11.25
N ARG A 13 4.30 21.41 -12.06
CA ARG A 13 4.25 19.96 -11.93
C ARG A 13 4.81 19.59 -10.56
N THR A 14 3.92 19.33 -9.61
CA THR A 14 4.32 18.83 -8.30
C THR A 14 4.79 17.39 -8.44
N VAL A 15 6.04 17.13 -8.07
CA VAL A 15 6.57 15.75 -8.00
C VAL A 15 5.83 15.03 -6.87
N PRO A 16 5.25 13.83 -7.12
CA PRO A 16 4.60 13.05 -6.08
C PRO A 16 5.57 12.77 -4.93
N SER A 17 5.09 12.81 -3.69
CA SER A 17 5.90 12.41 -2.54
C SER A 17 6.30 10.94 -2.63
N THR A 18 7.36 10.55 -1.92
CA THR A 18 7.80 9.15 -1.85
C THR A 18 6.67 8.22 -1.39
N LEU A 19 5.85 8.67 -0.43
CA LEU A 19 4.71 7.89 0.06
C LEU A 19 3.65 7.69 -1.03
N VAL A 20 3.28 8.75 -1.76
CA VAL A 20 2.32 8.67 -2.86
C VAL A 20 2.86 7.76 -3.97
N THR A 21 4.14 7.92 -4.34
CA THR A 21 4.78 7.05 -5.33
C THR A 21 4.75 5.58 -4.91
N SER A 22 5.05 5.29 -3.63
CA SER A 22 4.98 3.94 -3.06
C SER A 22 3.57 3.35 -3.20
N GLY A 23 2.54 4.10 -2.84
CA GLY A 23 1.14 3.66 -2.96
C GLY A 23 0.71 3.43 -4.41
N VAL A 24 1.15 4.27 -5.36
CA VAL A 24 0.89 4.08 -6.79
C VAL A 24 1.55 2.80 -7.32
N LEU A 25 2.78 2.52 -6.90
CA LEU A 25 3.47 1.27 -7.27
C LEU A 25 2.77 0.03 -6.68
N GLU A 26 2.27 0.14 -5.45
CA GLU A 26 1.50 -0.92 -4.80
C GLU A 26 0.17 -1.18 -5.54
N LEU A 27 -0.53 -0.12 -5.96
CA LEU A 27 -1.71 -0.22 -6.82
C LEU A 27 -1.41 -0.89 -8.16
N ALA A 28 -0.30 -0.53 -8.80
CA ALA A 28 0.12 -1.16 -10.04
C ALA A 28 0.40 -2.66 -9.84
N ALA A 29 1.09 -3.03 -8.75
CA ALA A 29 1.28 -4.42 -8.38
C ALA A 29 -0.05 -5.13 -8.11
N GLY A 30 -1.00 -4.46 -7.46
CA GLY A 30 -2.36 -4.92 -7.27
C GLY A 30 -3.07 -5.20 -8.59
N ALA A 31 -3.02 -4.27 -9.55
CA ALA A 31 -3.62 -4.46 -10.87
C ALA A 31 -3.01 -5.66 -11.60
N LEU A 32 -1.68 -5.78 -11.60
CA LEU A 32 -0.98 -6.91 -12.24
C LEU A 32 -1.29 -8.25 -11.56
N SER A 33 -1.38 -8.28 -10.24
CA SER A 33 -1.74 -9.50 -9.49
C SER A 33 -3.15 -10.00 -9.80
N GLY A 34 -4.02 -9.12 -10.32
CA GLY A 34 -5.36 -9.47 -10.81
C GLY A 34 -5.34 -10.53 -11.89
N TRP A 35 -4.35 -10.56 -12.77
CA TRP A 35 -4.19 -11.60 -13.79
C TRP A 35 -3.90 -12.96 -13.16
N ILE A 36 -3.07 -13.00 -12.10
CA ILE A 36 -2.81 -14.25 -11.37
C ILE A 36 -4.09 -14.71 -10.66
N TYR A 37 -4.80 -13.77 -10.03
CA TYR A 37 -6.08 -14.08 -9.39
C TYR A 37 -7.12 -14.59 -10.40
N ALA A 38 -7.21 -13.97 -11.57
CA ALA A 38 -8.11 -14.41 -12.64
C ALA A 38 -7.76 -15.82 -13.12
N ALA A 39 -6.49 -16.13 -13.36
CA ALA A 39 -6.04 -17.46 -13.75
C ALA A 39 -6.38 -18.52 -12.68
N VAL A 40 -6.21 -18.17 -11.40
CA VAL A 40 -6.56 -19.08 -10.29
C VAL A 40 -8.07 -19.29 -10.15
N ARG A 41 -8.88 -18.28 -10.52
CA ARG A 41 -10.34 -18.29 -10.30
C ARG A 41 -11.12 -18.87 -11.46
N TYR A 42 -10.67 -18.65 -12.70
CA TYR A 42 -11.45 -18.91 -13.90
C TYR A 42 -10.84 -19.96 -14.82
N ASP A 43 -9.56 -20.34 -14.64
CA ASP A 43 -8.95 -21.43 -15.42
C ASP A 43 -9.04 -22.75 -14.63
N ASP A 44 -9.63 -23.78 -15.22
CA ASP A 44 -9.67 -25.12 -14.66
C ASP A 44 -8.24 -25.66 -14.48
N GLY A 45 -7.88 -25.86 -13.22
CA GLY A 45 -6.52 -26.25 -12.84
C GLY A 45 -5.49 -25.10 -12.83
N GLY A 46 -5.89 -23.83 -13.02
CA GLY A 46 -4.99 -22.70 -13.04
C GLY A 46 -4.16 -22.55 -11.77
N ALA A 47 -4.75 -22.80 -10.61
CA ALA A 47 -4.02 -22.82 -9.34
C ALA A 47 -2.91 -23.91 -9.33
N ALA A 48 -3.22 -25.11 -9.79
CA ALA A 48 -2.26 -26.22 -9.85
C ALA A 48 -1.13 -25.95 -10.85
N LYS A 49 -1.46 -25.42 -12.04
CA LYS A 49 -0.47 -25.03 -13.08
C LYS A 49 0.54 -23.99 -12.55
N LEU A 50 0.09 -23.09 -11.66
CA LEU A 50 0.92 -22.07 -11.01
C LEU A 50 1.55 -22.55 -9.69
N GLY A 51 1.35 -23.80 -9.30
CA GLY A 51 1.86 -24.35 -8.02
C GLY A 51 1.21 -23.74 -6.77
N ILE A 52 0.05 -23.08 -6.92
CA ILE A 52 -0.66 -22.38 -5.84
C ILE A 52 -1.47 -23.39 -5.04
N LYS A 53 -1.22 -23.44 -3.73
CA LYS A 53 -1.90 -24.32 -2.77
C LYS A 53 -3.10 -23.67 -2.10
N SER A 54 -3.17 -22.32 -2.10
CA SER A 54 -4.27 -21.58 -1.48
C SER A 54 -4.71 -20.40 -2.36
N ALA A 55 -5.78 -20.61 -3.12
CA ALA A 55 -6.43 -19.57 -3.94
C ALA A 55 -6.92 -18.39 -3.07
N ALA A 56 -7.38 -18.68 -1.84
CA ALA A 56 -7.82 -17.64 -0.90
C ALA A 56 -6.70 -16.65 -0.54
N ARG A 57 -5.44 -17.12 -0.45
CA ARG A 57 -4.29 -16.27 -0.16
C ARG A 57 -3.88 -15.40 -1.36
N ILE A 58 -4.05 -15.89 -2.59
CA ILE A 58 -3.88 -15.07 -3.81
C ILE A 58 -4.93 -13.96 -3.85
N ARG A 59 -6.20 -14.28 -3.57
CA ARG A 59 -7.25 -13.27 -3.48
C ARG A 59 -6.92 -12.21 -2.44
N GLN A 60 -6.49 -12.62 -1.24
CA GLN A 60 -6.16 -11.70 -0.15
C GLN A 60 -4.98 -10.80 -0.53
N TRP A 61 -3.90 -11.39 -1.07
CA TRP A 61 -2.76 -10.64 -1.58
C TRP A 61 -3.15 -9.56 -2.60
N HIS A 62 -3.97 -9.92 -3.59
CA HIS A 62 -4.48 -9.00 -4.61
C HIS A 62 -5.29 -7.86 -3.99
N LEU A 63 -6.24 -8.17 -3.10
CA LEU A 63 -7.10 -7.18 -2.49
C LEU A 63 -6.32 -6.24 -1.54
N ASP A 64 -5.37 -6.77 -0.78
CA ASP A 64 -4.57 -5.96 0.13
C ASP A 64 -3.64 -4.99 -0.62
N LEU A 65 -3.03 -5.42 -1.73
CA LEU A 65 -2.26 -4.51 -2.59
C LEU A 65 -3.12 -3.33 -3.09
N ILE A 66 -4.35 -3.61 -3.52
CA ILE A 66 -5.26 -2.55 -3.98
C ILE A 66 -5.70 -1.66 -2.81
N ALA A 67 -6.15 -2.24 -1.71
CA ALA A 67 -6.70 -1.48 -0.60
C ALA A 67 -5.63 -0.62 0.09
N LEU A 68 -4.46 -1.20 0.39
CA LEU A 68 -3.37 -0.50 1.06
C LEU A 68 -2.71 0.52 0.12
N GLY A 69 -2.51 0.19 -1.15
CA GLY A 69 -2.02 1.13 -2.15
C GLY A 69 -2.94 2.34 -2.29
N THR A 70 -4.25 2.12 -2.42
CA THR A 70 -5.26 3.20 -2.49
C THR A 70 -5.24 4.06 -1.22
N GLY A 71 -5.26 3.41 -0.05
CA GLY A 71 -5.20 4.10 1.23
C GLY A 71 -3.94 4.94 1.38
N THR A 72 -2.79 4.39 1.02
CA THR A 72 -1.49 5.08 1.09
C THR A 72 -1.44 6.31 0.18
N VAL A 73 -1.94 6.20 -1.07
CA VAL A 73 -2.07 7.35 -1.98
C VAL A 73 -3.00 8.40 -1.39
N ALA A 74 -4.18 8.01 -0.96
CA ALA A 74 -5.20 8.93 -0.44
C ALA A 74 -4.68 9.73 0.76
N VAL A 75 -4.08 9.07 1.76
CA VAL A 75 -3.57 9.77 2.95
C VAL A 75 -2.29 10.55 2.66
N GLY A 76 -1.44 10.08 1.74
CA GLY A 76 -0.25 10.79 1.30
C GLY A 76 -0.56 12.10 0.59
N LEU A 77 -1.66 12.16 -0.18
CA LEU A 77 -2.18 13.38 -0.79
C LEU A 77 -2.88 14.30 0.22
N ALA A 78 -3.66 13.72 1.13
CA ALA A 78 -4.42 14.48 2.13
C ALA A 78 -3.53 15.12 3.21
N VAL A 79 -2.43 14.47 3.59
CA VAL A 79 -1.53 14.89 4.68
C VAL A 79 -0.07 14.78 4.25
N PRO A 80 0.37 15.54 3.21
CA PRO A 80 1.70 15.41 2.63
C PRO A 80 2.84 15.77 3.59
N ASP A 81 2.55 16.53 4.63
CA ASP A 81 3.47 17.00 5.68
C ASP A 81 3.42 16.14 6.96
N ALA A 82 2.83 14.93 6.91
CA ALA A 82 2.95 13.99 8.02
C ALA A 82 4.43 13.72 8.34
N PRO A 83 4.79 13.47 9.61
CA PRO A 83 6.19 13.22 10.00
C PRO A 83 6.80 12.09 9.15
N THR A 84 8.05 12.26 8.72
CA THR A 84 8.73 11.29 7.82
C THR A 84 8.77 9.86 8.39
N ALA A 85 8.91 9.72 9.71
CA ALA A 85 8.86 8.42 10.37
C ALA A 85 7.50 7.73 10.19
N VAL A 86 6.40 8.49 10.28
CA VAL A 86 5.03 8.00 10.05
C VAL A 86 4.85 7.59 8.59
N GLN A 87 5.30 8.41 7.65
CA GLN A 87 5.23 8.10 6.22
C GLN A 87 6.03 6.82 5.87
N ARG A 88 7.23 6.66 6.44
CA ARG A 88 8.06 5.46 6.25
C ARG A 88 7.40 4.22 6.87
N ALA A 89 6.85 4.34 8.09
CA ALA A 89 6.14 3.25 8.74
C ALA A 89 4.93 2.80 7.89
N LEU A 90 4.16 3.75 7.36
CA LEU A 90 3.02 3.46 6.50
C LEU A 90 3.46 2.78 5.20
N GLY A 91 4.42 3.35 4.47
CA GLY A 91 4.88 2.79 3.20
C GLY A 91 5.46 1.38 3.36
N ALA A 92 6.33 1.16 4.37
CA ALA A 92 6.88 -0.16 4.65
C ALA A 92 5.81 -1.14 5.14
N GLY A 93 4.91 -0.68 6.03
CA GLY A 93 3.82 -1.50 6.59
C GLY A 93 2.84 -1.95 5.51
N ALA A 94 2.41 -1.06 4.61
CA ALA A 94 1.47 -1.37 3.55
C ALA A 94 2.02 -2.49 2.65
N TRP A 95 3.23 -2.30 2.10
CA TRP A 95 3.87 -3.32 1.27
C TRP A 95 4.08 -4.66 2.00
N THR A 96 4.64 -4.63 3.19
CA THR A 96 4.92 -5.87 3.92
C THR A 96 3.65 -6.59 4.31
N ASN A 97 2.58 -5.86 4.67
CA ASN A 97 1.28 -6.45 5.00
C ASN A 97 0.69 -7.22 3.81
N ALA A 98 0.58 -6.57 2.65
CA ALA A 98 0.08 -7.23 1.45
C ALA A 98 0.97 -8.44 1.07
N MET A 99 2.29 -8.26 1.05
CA MET A 99 3.24 -9.28 0.63
C MET A 99 3.33 -10.50 1.55
N MET A 100 2.83 -10.42 2.80
CA MET A 100 2.75 -11.60 3.69
C MET A 100 1.83 -12.70 3.15
N PHE A 101 0.88 -12.40 2.27
CA PHE A 101 -0.06 -13.41 1.78
C PHE A 101 0.46 -14.21 0.59
N LEU A 102 1.37 -13.65 -0.20
CA LEU A 102 1.91 -14.32 -1.38
C LEU A 102 2.68 -15.62 -1.02
N PRO A 103 3.63 -15.65 -0.07
CA PRO A 103 4.29 -16.88 0.32
C PRO A 103 3.32 -17.92 0.90
N LEU A 104 2.26 -17.49 1.59
CA LEU A 104 1.24 -18.38 2.14
C LEU A 104 0.40 -19.07 1.06
N ALA A 105 0.29 -18.46 -0.13
CA ALA A 105 -0.38 -19.09 -1.25
C ALA A 105 0.33 -20.37 -1.72
N TYR A 106 1.66 -20.40 -1.62
CA TYR A 106 2.50 -21.53 -2.01
C TYR A 106 2.85 -22.47 -0.85
N ARG A 107 3.01 -21.91 0.34
CA ARG A 107 3.44 -22.63 1.55
C ARG A 107 2.55 -22.28 2.75
N PRO A 108 1.33 -22.83 2.84
CA PRO A 108 0.40 -22.53 3.95
C PRO A 108 0.98 -22.83 5.34
N GLY A 109 1.91 -23.80 5.45
CA GLY A 109 2.59 -24.16 6.69
C GLY A 109 3.47 -23.06 7.29
N LEU A 110 3.77 -21.98 6.55
CA LEU A 110 4.51 -20.83 7.08
C LEU A 110 3.81 -20.17 8.28
N LEU A 111 2.48 -20.30 8.39
CA LEU A 111 1.74 -19.83 9.56
C LEU A 111 2.16 -20.49 10.87
N GLN A 112 2.79 -21.66 10.82
CA GLN A 112 3.32 -22.35 12.00
C GLN A 112 4.74 -21.85 12.37
N ASN A 113 5.40 -21.12 11.48
CA ASN A 113 6.73 -20.59 11.71
C ASN A 113 6.67 -19.34 12.62
N PRO A 114 7.32 -19.35 13.80
CA PRO A 114 7.26 -18.22 14.74
C PRO A 114 7.87 -16.94 14.17
N LEU A 115 8.96 -17.04 13.36
CA LEU A 115 9.57 -15.87 12.70
C LEU A 115 8.61 -15.27 11.71
N TYR A 116 7.93 -16.08 10.90
CA TYR A 116 6.94 -15.59 9.93
C TYR A 116 5.78 -14.86 10.63
N ARG A 117 5.32 -15.38 11.75
CA ARG A 117 4.28 -14.74 12.58
C ARG A 117 4.76 -13.42 13.17
N ALA A 118 6.00 -13.36 13.65
CA ALA A 118 6.60 -12.13 14.18
C ALA A 118 6.73 -11.05 13.08
N MET A 119 7.14 -11.44 11.88
CA MET A 119 7.17 -10.52 10.71
C MET A 119 5.78 -9.99 10.37
N GLY A 120 4.75 -10.84 10.37
CA GLY A 120 3.36 -10.43 10.17
C GLY A 120 2.91 -9.43 11.23
N LEU A 121 3.17 -9.72 12.51
CA LEU A 121 2.83 -8.80 13.60
C LEU A 121 3.56 -7.45 13.46
N ALA A 122 4.85 -7.46 13.14
CA ALA A 122 5.61 -6.23 12.90
C ALA A 122 5.02 -5.39 11.75
N SER A 123 4.59 -6.06 10.67
CA SER A 123 3.91 -5.42 9.55
C SER A 123 2.58 -4.78 9.96
N PHE A 124 1.74 -5.48 10.72
CA PHE A 124 0.50 -4.92 11.26
C PHE A 124 0.75 -3.71 12.16
N VAL A 125 1.75 -3.78 13.04
CA VAL A 125 2.14 -2.64 13.89
C VAL A 125 2.58 -1.46 13.04
N ALA A 126 3.44 -1.67 12.05
CA ALA A 126 3.93 -0.61 11.16
C ALA A 126 2.77 0.07 10.38
N THR A 127 1.85 -0.74 9.81
CA THR A 127 0.68 -0.24 9.10
C THR A 127 -0.24 0.56 10.02
N SER A 128 -0.50 0.06 11.23
CA SER A 128 -1.35 0.72 12.24
C SER A 128 -0.74 2.03 12.71
N VAL A 129 0.56 2.05 13.02
CA VAL A 129 1.30 3.26 13.40
C VAL A 129 1.29 4.27 12.25
N GLY A 130 1.45 3.81 11.03
CA GLY A 130 1.40 4.65 9.84
C GLY A 130 0.06 5.35 9.67
N PHE A 131 -1.04 4.63 9.57
CA PHE A 131 -2.37 5.22 9.38
C PHE A 131 -2.82 6.07 10.57
N THR A 132 -2.62 5.60 11.81
CA THR A 132 -2.96 6.39 13.01
C THR A 132 -2.11 7.64 13.13
N GLY A 133 -0.83 7.58 12.83
CA GLY A 133 0.06 8.72 12.84
C GLY A 133 -0.36 9.80 11.83
N VAL A 134 -0.78 9.40 10.61
CA VAL A 134 -1.34 10.34 9.63
C VAL A 134 -2.64 10.94 10.14
N ALA A 135 -3.55 10.14 10.73
CA ALA A 135 -4.80 10.64 11.29
C ALA A 135 -4.57 11.68 12.41
N VAL A 136 -3.63 11.41 13.32
CA VAL A 136 -3.22 12.36 14.37
C VAL A 136 -2.69 13.65 13.76
N SER A 137 -1.84 13.56 12.73
CA SER A 137 -1.30 14.73 12.02
C SER A 137 -2.41 15.57 11.38
N ALA A 138 -3.39 14.92 10.74
CA ALA A 138 -4.55 15.60 10.14
C ALA A 138 -5.39 16.36 11.20
N VAL A 139 -5.67 15.73 12.34
CA VAL A 139 -6.42 16.36 13.45
C VAL A 139 -5.64 17.53 14.03
N GLY A 140 -4.32 17.39 14.21
CA GLY A 140 -3.44 18.45 14.71
C GLY A 140 -3.50 19.68 13.82
N ARG A 141 -3.39 19.50 12.48
CA ARG A 141 -3.48 20.62 11.52
C ARG A 141 -4.84 21.32 11.57
N ARG A 142 -5.94 20.54 11.62
CA ARG A 142 -7.28 21.13 11.71
C ARG A 142 -7.46 21.97 12.98
N ARG A 143 -6.88 21.54 14.11
CA ARG A 143 -6.92 22.31 15.35
C ARG A 143 -6.10 23.60 15.27
N ALA A 144 -4.91 23.54 14.67
CA ALA A 144 -4.06 24.70 14.48
C ALA A 144 -4.72 25.78 13.57
N ALA A 145 -5.39 25.37 12.51
CA ALA A 145 -6.08 26.27 11.58
C ALA A 145 -7.33 26.96 12.18
N ARG A 146 -7.79 26.53 13.37
CA ARG A 146 -8.95 27.14 14.06
C ARG A 146 -8.55 28.16 15.14
N ARG A 147 -7.25 28.31 15.39
CA ARG A 147 -6.69 29.30 16.33
C ARG A 147 -6.21 30.56 15.62
#